data_31906da445158b8dec7a87149030affd
#
_entry.id   31906da445158b8dec7a87149030affd
#
_cell.length_a   1.000
_cell.length_b   1.000
_cell.length_c   1.000
_cell.angle_alpha   90.00
_cell.angle_beta   90.00
_cell.angle_gamma   90.00
#
_symmetry.space_group_name_H-M   'P 1'
#
loop_
_entity.id
_entity.type
_entity.pdbx_description
1 polymer ?
#
loop_
_entity_poly.entity_id
_entity_poly.type
_entity_poly.pdbx_seq_one_letter_code
_entity_poly.pdbx_strand_id
1 'polypeptide(L)'
;MGYKKPIETTRKYLENAPLPQHGKSYTVISHKEVIDNTLFLLQHSGFTVSKELYRCNHNANVAQGIYYIIPNSVDSTINNEKELGMMFAWTNSYDKSTRFQCAVGAYVKVCYNGMVAGDMLNFKRKHTGAAHFDVKMQISNQIKNAEKYYKRILNDRDLMKSITLNCRQQAELAGRLFIEEEILD
;
A
#
# COMPACT_ATOMS: atom_id res chain seq x y z
N MET A 1 -15.52 -20.55 -4.13
CA MET A 1 -15.90 -19.55 -3.11
C MET A 1 -15.68 -18.18 -3.74
N GLY A 2 -16.76 -17.44 -4.04
CA GLY A 2 -16.64 -16.15 -4.71
C GLY A 2 -15.90 -15.12 -3.83
N TYR A 3 -14.93 -14.45 -4.39
CA TYR A 3 -14.20 -13.35 -3.77
C TYR A 3 -15.21 -12.22 -3.50
N LYS A 4 -15.64 -12.06 -2.26
CA LYS A 4 -16.48 -10.91 -1.89
C LYS A 4 -15.59 -9.67 -1.94
N LYS A 5 -15.94 -8.71 -2.80
CA LYS A 5 -15.21 -7.44 -2.91
C LYS A 5 -15.08 -6.78 -1.53
N PRO A 6 -13.91 -6.22 -1.18
CA PRO A 6 -13.75 -5.49 0.07
C PRO A 6 -14.69 -4.28 0.10
N ILE A 7 -15.28 -4.04 1.26
CA ILE A 7 -16.26 -2.96 1.48
C ILE A 7 -15.51 -1.75 2.04
N GLU A 8 -15.77 -0.58 1.48
CA GLU A 8 -15.27 0.68 2.05
C GLU A 8 -15.87 0.91 3.43
N THR A 9 -15.05 1.35 4.38
CA THR A 9 -15.42 1.50 5.77
C THR A 9 -14.77 2.72 6.41
N THR A 10 -15.11 3.01 7.68
CA THR A 10 -14.54 4.13 8.42
C THR A 10 -13.42 3.67 9.35
N ARG A 11 -12.50 4.60 9.64
CA ARG A 11 -11.47 4.42 10.67
C ARG A 11 -12.07 3.93 11.99
N LYS A 12 -13.12 4.62 12.48
CA LYS A 12 -13.80 4.29 13.73
C LYS A 12 -14.33 2.85 13.77
N TYR A 13 -14.83 2.35 12.65
CA TYR A 13 -15.30 0.96 12.56
C TYR A 13 -14.17 -0.03 12.75
N LEU A 14 -13.02 0.19 12.09
CA LEU A 14 -11.85 -0.68 12.23
C LEU A 14 -11.19 -0.60 13.61
N GLU A 15 -11.16 0.58 14.23
CA GLU A 15 -10.61 0.75 15.58
C GLU A 15 -11.42 0.00 16.65
N ASN A 16 -12.72 -0.19 16.41
CA ASN A 16 -13.63 -0.91 17.29
C ASN A 16 -13.88 -2.35 16.87
N ALA A 17 -13.19 -2.85 15.85
CA ALA A 17 -13.33 -4.24 15.40
C ALA A 17 -12.97 -5.21 16.55
N PRO A 18 -13.78 -6.24 16.82
CA PRO A 18 -13.54 -7.18 17.92
C PRO A 18 -12.22 -7.93 17.70
N LEU A 19 -11.41 -7.96 18.75
CA LEU A 19 -10.13 -8.68 18.68
C LEU A 19 -10.36 -10.18 18.86
N PRO A 20 -9.67 -11.03 18.08
CA PRO A 20 -9.70 -12.46 18.31
C PRO A 20 -8.92 -12.82 19.57
N GLN A 21 -9.20 -14.00 20.13
CA GLN A 21 -8.43 -14.50 21.25
C GLN A 21 -6.98 -14.78 20.87
N HIS A 22 -6.05 -14.43 21.75
CA HIS A 22 -4.64 -14.80 21.62
C HIS A 22 -4.48 -16.33 21.65
N GLY A 23 -3.88 -16.89 20.62
CA GLY A 23 -3.46 -18.29 20.63
C GLY A 23 -2.01 -18.44 21.12
N LYS A 24 -1.60 -19.67 21.49
CA LYS A 24 -0.22 -19.96 21.95
C LYS A 24 0.88 -19.47 21.00
N SER A 25 0.62 -19.41 19.71
CA SER A 25 1.57 -18.99 18.66
C SER A 25 1.09 -17.80 17.83
N TYR A 26 -0.03 -17.18 18.20
CA TYR A 26 -0.63 -16.07 17.46
C TYR A 26 -0.67 -14.80 18.28
N THR A 27 0.09 -13.79 17.85
CA THR A 27 0.09 -12.47 18.44
C THR A 27 -0.89 -11.58 17.67
N VAL A 28 -1.95 -11.14 18.32
CA VAL A 28 -2.94 -10.24 17.70
C VAL A 28 -2.35 -8.85 17.57
N ILE A 29 -2.31 -8.31 16.34
CA ILE A 29 -2.00 -6.91 16.07
C ILE A 29 -3.31 -6.25 15.66
N SER A 30 -3.81 -5.32 16.47
CA SER A 30 -5.08 -4.67 16.21
C SER A 30 -5.00 -3.75 14.99
N HIS A 31 -6.11 -3.62 14.24
CA HIS A 31 -6.19 -2.64 13.16
C HIS A 31 -5.95 -1.22 13.69
N LYS A 32 -6.43 -0.93 14.91
CA LYS A 32 -6.17 0.34 15.60
C LYS A 32 -4.68 0.60 15.76
N GLU A 33 -3.93 -0.38 16.25
CA GLU A 33 -2.47 -0.26 16.45
C GLU A 33 -1.75 0.01 15.12
N VAL A 34 -2.15 -0.68 14.04
CA VAL A 34 -1.57 -0.45 12.71
C VAL A 34 -1.87 0.96 12.22
N ILE A 35 -3.11 1.43 12.37
CA ILE A 35 -3.53 2.78 12.00
C ILE A 35 -2.72 3.83 12.77
N ASP A 36 -2.70 3.73 14.10
CA ASP A 36 -2.05 4.70 14.97
C ASP A 36 -0.53 4.77 14.70
N ASN A 37 0.13 3.60 14.59
CA ASN A 37 1.55 3.53 14.27
C ASN A 37 1.86 4.11 12.88
N THR A 38 1.02 3.84 11.88
CA THR A 38 1.22 4.35 10.52
C THR A 38 1.09 5.86 10.48
N LEU A 39 0.02 6.41 11.03
CA LEU A 39 -0.21 7.87 11.04
C LEU A 39 0.87 8.60 11.84
N PHE A 40 1.24 8.08 13.01
CA PHE A 40 2.32 8.63 13.81
C PHE A 40 3.63 8.67 13.03
N LEU A 41 4.01 7.55 12.40
CA LEU A 41 5.28 7.45 11.68
C LEU A 41 5.29 8.30 10.41
N LEU A 42 4.18 8.39 9.67
CA LEU A 42 4.05 9.28 8.51
C LEU A 42 4.29 10.73 8.92
N GLN A 43 3.59 11.21 9.95
CA GLN A 43 3.73 12.58 10.45
C GLN A 43 5.14 12.90 10.92
N HIS A 44 5.77 11.99 11.70
CA HIS A 44 7.12 12.19 12.22
C HIS A 44 8.22 12.01 11.18
N SER A 45 7.91 11.40 10.04
CA SER A 45 8.85 11.25 8.92
C SER A 45 8.70 12.33 7.86
N GLY A 46 7.94 13.39 8.13
CA GLY A 46 7.81 14.52 7.24
C GLY A 46 6.79 14.33 6.11
N PHE A 47 5.73 13.53 6.35
CA PHE A 47 4.63 13.39 5.41
C PHE A 47 3.33 13.97 5.98
N THR A 48 2.57 14.62 5.12
CA THR A 48 1.20 15.03 5.39
C THR A 48 0.24 14.04 4.73
N VAL A 49 -0.70 13.51 5.49
CA VAL A 49 -1.77 12.66 4.97
C VAL A 49 -2.90 13.55 4.47
N SER A 50 -3.13 13.54 3.16
CA SER A 50 -4.19 14.33 2.51
C SER A 50 -5.54 13.63 2.47
N LYS A 51 -5.53 12.29 2.45
CA LYS A 51 -6.74 11.46 2.44
C LYS A 51 -6.43 10.10 3.02
N GLU A 52 -7.38 9.58 3.79
CA GLU A 52 -7.40 8.21 4.31
C GLU A 52 -8.54 7.43 3.64
N LEU A 53 -8.28 6.19 3.27
CA LEU A 53 -9.28 5.26 2.76
C LEU A 53 -9.12 3.93 3.48
N TYR A 54 -10.21 3.39 3.98
CA TYR A 54 -10.22 2.10 4.65
C TYR A 54 -11.18 1.14 3.97
N ARG A 55 -10.79 -0.12 3.92
CA ARG A 55 -11.61 -1.22 3.39
C ARG A 55 -11.51 -2.41 4.32
N CYS A 56 -12.55 -3.22 4.37
CA CYS A 56 -12.52 -4.48 5.11
C CYS A 56 -13.44 -5.52 4.48
N ASN A 57 -13.29 -6.78 4.93
CA ASN A 57 -14.30 -7.80 4.69
C ASN A 57 -15.50 -7.59 5.63
N HIS A 58 -16.57 -8.36 5.42
CA HIS A 58 -17.84 -8.22 6.16
C HIS A 58 -17.66 -8.23 7.70
N ASN A 59 -16.72 -9.00 8.22
CA ASN A 59 -16.53 -9.18 9.67
C ASN A 59 -15.38 -8.32 10.23
N ALA A 60 -14.80 -7.42 9.43
CA ALA A 60 -13.58 -6.68 9.75
C ALA A 60 -12.39 -7.56 10.18
N ASN A 61 -12.39 -8.85 9.86
CA ASN A 61 -11.27 -9.75 10.14
C ASN A 61 -10.07 -9.48 9.23
N VAL A 62 -10.32 -8.97 8.03
CA VAL A 62 -9.28 -8.50 7.11
C VAL A 62 -9.55 -7.05 6.80
N ALA A 63 -8.55 -6.21 7.03
CA ALA A 63 -8.64 -4.78 6.80
C ALA A 63 -7.46 -4.26 5.98
N GLN A 64 -7.71 -3.20 5.25
CA GLN A 64 -6.75 -2.47 4.44
C GLN A 64 -6.87 -0.98 4.73
N GLY A 65 -5.74 -0.30 4.91
CA GLY A 65 -5.66 1.16 4.96
C GLY A 65 -4.82 1.68 3.80
N ILE A 66 -5.27 2.75 3.19
CA ILE A 66 -4.58 3.47 2.11
C ILE A 66 -4.51 4.94 2.51
N TYR A 67 -3.31 5.48 2.53
CA TYR A 67 -3.05 6.88 2.84
C TYR A 67 -2.47 7.57 1.61
N TYR A 68 -3.11 8.64 1.18
CA TYR A 68 -2.58 9.53 0.17
C TYR A 68 -1.68 10.53 0.87
N ILE A 69 -0.39 10.50 0.57
CA ILE A 69 0.63 11.23 1.32
C ILE A 69 1.34 12.26 0.45
N ILE A 70 1.66 13.38 1.08
CA ILE A 70 2.41 14.48 0.47
C ILE A 70 3.68 14.65 1.30
N PRO A 71 4.88 14.52 0.71
CA PRO A 71 6.11 14.80 1.44
C PRO A 71 6.24 16.30 1.71
N ASN A 72 6.69 16.64 2.92
CA ASN A 72 7.02 18.02 3.30
C ASN A 72 8.42 18.39 2.78
N SER A 73 8.95 17.63 1.83
CA SER A 73 10.25 17.83 1.21
C SER A 73 10.31 19.11 0.41
N VAL A 74 11.47 19.72 0.38
CA VAL A 74 11.77 20.91 -0.45
C VAL A 74 12.04 20.51 -1.92
N ASP A 75 12.01 19.22 -2.22
CA ASP A 75 12.30 18.71 -3.57
C ASP A 75 11.18 19.10 -4.55
N SER A 76 11.52 20.04 -5.42
CA SER A 76 10.60 20.57 -6.43
C SER A 76 10.11 19.51 -7.43
N THR A 77 10.88 18.45 -7.66
CA THR A 77 10.52 17.36 -8.58
C THR A 77 9.28 16.61 -8.08
N ILE A 78 9.22 16.37 -6.77
CA ILE A 78 8.09 15.70 -6.13
C ILE A 78 6.90 16.66 -5.99
N ASN A 79 7.13 17.89 -5.54
CA ASN A 79 6.08 18.86 -5.25
C ASN A 79 5.34 19.34 -6.51
N ASN A 80 6.03 19.40 -7.65
CA ASN A 80 5.46 19.83 -8.93
C ASN A 80 4.87 18.67 -9.76
N GLU A 81 4.93 17.45 -9.26
CA GLU A 81 4.38 16.29 -9.95
C GLU A 81 2.85 16.38 -10.07
N LYS A 82 2.33 16.33 -11.30
CA LYS A 82 0.91 16.55 -11.59
C LYS A 82 0.13 15.27 -11.89
N GLU A 83 0.81 14.24 -12.36
CA GLU A 83 0.16 13.01 -12.84
C GLU A 83 0.05 11.95 -11.75
N LEU A 84 1.13 11.78 -11.00
CA LEU A 84 1.22 10.76 -9.95
C LEU A 84 1.22 11.39 -8.55
N GLY A 85 0.58 10.74 -7.61
CA GLY A 85 0.68 11.05 -6.19
C GLY A 85 1.28 9.88 -5.44
N MET A 86 1.87 10.15 -4.28
CA MET A 86 2.44 9.12 -3.42
C MET A 86 1.38 8.53 -2.51
N MET A 87 1.43 7.23 -2.28
CA MET A 87 0.55 6.56 -1.33
C MET A 87 1.31 5.55 -0.47
N PHE A 88 0.79 5.31 0.72
CA PHE A 88 1.19 4.22 1.60
C PHE A 88 -0.02 3.33 1.84
N ALA A 89 0.16 2.03 1.77
CA ALA A 89 -0.91 1.07 2.00
C ALA A 89 -0.46 -0.05 2.96
N TRP A 90 -1.41 -0.58 3.73
CA TRP A 90 -1.20 -1.77 4.54
C TRP A 90 -2.41 -2.69 4.47
N THR A 91 -2.16 -3.98 4.72
CA THR A 91 -3.20 -5.01 4.94
C THR A 91 -2.88 -5.76 6.21
N ASN A 92 -3.90 -5.98 7.04
CA ASN A 92 -3.82 -6.73 8.29
C ASN A 92 -5.00 -7.70 8.41
N SER A 93 -4.79 -8.87 9.04
CA SER A 93 -5.87 -9.83 9.25
C SER A 93 -5.89 -10.41 10.66
N TYR A 94 -7.11 -10.70 11.15
CA TYR A 94 -7.36 -11.38 12.43
C TYR A 94 -7.59 -12.88 12.25
N ASP A 95 -8.03 -13.30 11.07
CA ASP A 95 -8.38 -14.69 10.73
C ASP A 95 -7.20 -15.50 10.18
N LYS A 96 -6.00 -14.93 10.17
CA LYS A 96 -4.77 -15.54 9.64
C LYS A 96 -4.80 -15.82 8.12
N SER A 97 -5.81 -15.33 7.41
CA SER A 97 -5.95 -15.52 5.96
C SER A 97 -4.82 -14.81 5.20
N THR A 98 -4.37 -13.66 5.72
CA THR A 98 -3.25 -12.92 5.15
C THR A 98 -2.20 -12.57 6.22
N ARG A 99 -0.97 -12.35 5.78
CA ARG A 99 0.09 -11.78 6.63
C ARG A 99 -0.07 -10.27 6.66
N PHE A 100 0.44 -9.62 7.73
CA PHE A 100 0.62 -8.18 7.68
C PHE A 100 1.52 -7.81 6.50
N GLN A 101 1.09 -6.82 5.73
CA GLN A 101 1.82 -6.31 4.57
C GLN A 101 1.70 -4.79 4.56
N CYS A 102 2.77 -4.11 4.19
CA CYS A 102 2.73 -2.68 3.92
C CYS A 102 3.66 -2.32 2.77
N ALA A 103 3.29 -1.29 2.03
CA ALA A 103 4.05 -0.82 0.87
C ALA A 103 3.84 0.67 0.62
N VAL A 104 4.84 1.30 0.04
CA VAL A 104 4.74 2.61 -0.60
C VAL A 104 4.45 2.40 -2.08
N GLY A 105 3.64 3.26 -2.65
CA GLY A 105 3.30 3.20 -4.06
C GLY A 105 2.97 4.58 -4.63
N ALA A 106 2.50 4.60 -5.85
CA ALA A 106 1.98 5.78 -6.51
C ALA A 106 0.51 5.56 -6.91
N TYR A 107 -0.21 6.65 -7.05
CA TYR A 107 -1.57 6.65 -7.62
C TYR A 107 -1.67 7.70 -8.72
N VAL A 108 -2.52 7.46 -9.71
CA VAL A 108 -2.79 8.42 -10.77
C VAL A 108 -3.80 9.45 -10.28
N LYS A 109 -3.40 10.71 -10.23
CA LYS A 109 -4.21 11.81 -9.65
C LYS A 109 -5.54 12.04 -10.40
N VAL A 110 -5.57 11.78 -11.70
CA VAL A 110 -6.75 12.07 -12.53
C VAL A 110 -7.88 11.06 -12.33
N CYS A 111 -7.58 9.79 -12.07
CA CYS A 111 -8.61 8.73 -11.97
C CYS A 111 -8.70 8.08 -10.59
N TYR A 112 -7.86 8.47 -9.64
CA TYR A 112 -7.77 7.88 -8.30
C TYR A 112 -7.58 6.35 -8.27
N ASN A 113 -7.26 5.74 -9.40
CA ASN A 113 -6.90 4.34 -9.45
C ASN A 113 -5.53 4.17 -8.79
N GLY A 114 -5.55 3.65 -7.59
CA GLY A 114 -4.34 3.29 -6.88
C GLY A 114 -3.71 2.07 -7.54
N MET A 115 -2.68 2.29 -8.31
CA MET A 115 -1.75 1.24 -8.68
C MET A 115 -0.65 1.21 -7.62
N VAL A 116 -0.56 0.10 -6.92
CA VAL A 116 0.63 -0.21 -6.15
C VAL A 116 1.62 -0.77 -7.17
N ALA A 117 2.23 0.13 -7.94
CA ALA A 117 3.24 -0.22 -8.93
C ALA A 117 4.61 0.16 -8.37
N GLY A 118 5.50 -0.78 -8.32
CA GLY A 118 6.88 -0.61 -7.94
C GLY A 118 7.44 -1.92 -7.44
N ASP A 119 8.73 -2.04 -7.51
CA ASP A 119 9.52 -3.10 -6.89
C ASP A 119 9.33 -2.97 -5.38
N MET A 120 8.19 -3.49 -4.94
CA MET A 120 7.76 -3.30 -3.59
C MET A 120 8.54 -4.25 -2.73
N LEU A 121 9.35 -3.69 -1.89
CA LEU A 121 9.80 -4.36 -0.69
C LEU A 121 8.55 -4.63 0.16
N ASN A 122 7.73 -5.56 -0.34
CA ASN A 122 6.54 -6.05 0.33
C ASN A 122 7.00 -6.75 1.59
N PHE A 123 6.91 -6.05 2.70
CA PHE A 123 7.08 -6.73 3.96
C PHE A 123 5.83 -7.57 4.25
N LYS A 124 6.07 -8.87 4.49
CA LYS A 124 5.04 -9.85 4.84
C LYS A 124 5.42 -10.50 6.16
N ARG A 125 4.73 -10.17 7.25
CA ARG A 125 4.99 -10.73 8.57
C ARG A 125 3.84 -11.61 9.05
N LYS A 126 4.15 -12.83 9.51
CA LYS A 126 3.21 -13.66 10.26
C LYS A 126 3.01 -13.07 11.65
N HIS A 127 1.82 -13.16 12.18
CA HIS A 127 1.46 -12.70 13.53
C HIS A 127 1.97 -13.69 14.61
N THR A 128 3.29 -13.73 14.83
CA THR A 128 3.93 -14.65 15.80
C THR A 128 5.07 -13.95 16.53
N GLY A 129 5.29 -14.28 17.79
CA GLY A 129 6.42 -13.76 18.58
C GLY A 129 6.41 -12.24 18.71
N ALA A 130 7.53 -11.58 18.38
CA ALA A 130 7.72 -10.13 18.44
C ALA A 130 7.04 -9.34 17.31
N ALA A 131 5.90 -9.82 16.80
CA ALA A 131 5.23 -9.25 15.62
C ALA A 131 4.88 -7.75 15.75
N HIS A 132 4.51 -7.27 16.94
CA HIS A 132 4.25 -5.83 17.19
C HIS A 132 5.46 -4.96 16.87
N PHE A 133 6.63 -5.33 17.40
CA PHE A 133 7.88 -4.61 17.16
C PHE A 133 8.26 -4.65 15.68
N ASP A 134 8.20 -5.85 15.08
CA ASP A 134 8.54 -6.05 13.68
C ASP A 134 7.64 -5.24 12.73
N VAL A 135 6.33 -5.23 12.98
CA VAL A 135 5.37 -4.45 12.18
C VAL A 135 5.68 -2.96 12.26
N LYS A 136 5.87 -2.41 13.47
CA LYS A 136 6.22 -0.99 13.65
C LYS A 136 7.53 -0.64 12.96
N MET A 137 8.55 -1.49 13.09
CA MET A 137 9.85 -1.28 12.47
C MET A 137 9.75 -1.30 10.94
N GLN A 138 8.93 -2.17 10.36
CA GLN A 138 8.75 -2.27 8.92
C GLN A 138 7.96 -1.11 8.35
N ILE A 139 6.90 -0.66 9.02
CA ILE A 139 6.20 0.57 8.66
C ILE A 139 7.21 1.73 8.63
N SER A 140 8.05 1.87 9.66
CA SER A 140 9.09 2.90 9.72
C SER A 140 10.08 2.80 8.56
N ASN A 141 10.57 1.60 8.23
CA ASN A 141 11.52 1.40 7.14
C ASN A 141 10.91 1.71 5.77
N GLN A 142 9.66 1.33 5.53
CA GLN A 142 8.95 1.66 4.30
C GLN A 142 8.77 3.18 4.15
N ILE A 143 8.35 3.84 5.22
CA ILE A 143 8.14 5.30 5.22
C ILE A 143 9.47 6.06 5.02
N LYS A 144 10.55 5.65 5.69
CA LYS A 144 11.88 6.28 5.51
C LYS A 144 12.41 6.21 4.08
N ASN A 145 12.04 5.17 3.34
CA ASN A 145 12.45 5.00 1.95
C ASN A 145 11.39 5.48 0.94
N ALA A 146 10.28 6.06 1.41
CA ALA A 146 9.13 6.38 0.57
C ALA A 146 9.48 7.32 -0.58
N GLU A 147 10.20 8.42 -0.30
CA GLU A 147 10.61 9.37 -1.35
C GLU A 147 11.54 8.73 -2.38
N LYS A 148 12.46 7.87 -1.95
CA LYS A 148 13.37 7.14 -2.85
C LYS A 148 12.59 6.22 -3.79
N TYR A 149 11.60 5.49 -3.28
CA TYR A 149 10.76 4.61 -4.10
C TYR A 149 9.90 5.42 -5.06
N TYR A 150 9.35 6.51 -4.58
CA TYR A 150 8.52 7.37 -5.42
C TYR A 150 9.33 8.01 -6.57
N LYS A 151 10.54 8.53 -6.30
CA LYS A 151 11.44 9.02 -7.34
C LYS A 151 11.76 7.96 -8.40
N ARG A 152 11.96 6.71 -7.97
CA ARG A 152 12.17 5.61 -8.91
C ARG A 152 10.96 5.40 -9.81
N ILE A 153 9.74 5.41 -9.25
CA ILE A 153 8.50 5.30 -10.05
C ILE A 153 8.39 6.44 -11.07
N LEU A 154 8.72 7.68 -10.68
CA LEU A 154 8.71 8.83 -11.59
C LEU A 154 9.72 8.63 -12.74
N ASN A 155 10.93 8.20 -12.43
CA ASN A 155 11.95 7.91 -13.44
C ASN A 155 11.53 6.78 -14.38
N ASP A 156 10.98 5.70 -13.86
CA ASP A 156 10.47 4.57 -14.65
C ASP A 156 9.35 5.03 -15.60
N ARG A 157 8.41 5.86 -15.12
CA ARG A 157 7.37 6.47 -15.95
C ARG A 157 7.96 7.31 -17.08
N ASP A 158 8.91 8.18 -16.77
CA ASP A 158 9.52 9.08 -17.75
C ASP A 158 10.32 8.29 -18.80
N LEU A 159 11.01 7.24 -18.38
CA LEU A 159 11.66 6.30 -19.27
C LEU A 159 10.65 5.61 -20.20
N MET A 160 9.54 5.11 -19.65
CA MET A 160 8.45 4.49 -20.45
C MET A 160 7.87 5.47 -21.46
N LYS A 161 7.66 6.74 -21.09
CA LYS A 161 7.16 7.79 -21.99
C LYS A 161 8.14 8.12 -23.13
N SER A 162 9.43 7.91 -22.92
CA SER A 162 10.47 8.15 -23.94
C SER A 162 10.55 7.04 -25.00
N ILE A 163 9.96 5.87 -24.74
CA ILE A 163 10.00 4.71 -25.62
C ILE A 163 8.85 4.77 -26.61
N THR A 164 9.18 4.77 -27.91
CA THR A 164 8.18 4.64 -28.97
C THR A 164 8.19 3.23 -29.50
N LEU A 165 7.06 2.53 -29.39
CA LEU A 165 6.90 1.17 -29.91
C LEU A 165 6.24 1.20 -31.29
N ASN A 166 6.77 0.43 -32.23
CA ASN A 166 6.08 0.18 -33.50
C ASN A 166 4.92 -0.82 -33.31
N CYS A 167 4.03 -0.96 -34.31
CA CYS A 167 2.82 -1.81 -34.20
C CYS A 167 3.13 -3.26 -33.82
N ARG A 168 4.24 -3.84 -34.31
CA ARG A 168 4.63 -5.21 -33.97
C ARG A 168 5.04 -5.33 -32.50
N GLN A 169 5.85 -4.39 -32.01
CA GLN A 169 6.26 -4.36 -30.60
C GLN A 169 5.08 -4.12 -29.66
N GLN A 170 4.11 -3.29 -30.06
CA GLN A 170 2.88 -3.07 -29.29
C GLN A 170 2.07 -4.37 -29.18
N ALA A 171 1.91 -5.09 -30.30
CA ALA A 171 1.18 -6.37 -30.32
C ALA A 171 1.91 -7.45 -29.48
N GLU A 172 3.24 -7.51 -29.55
CA GLU A 172 4.03 -8.43 -28.74
C GLU A 172 3.93 -8.11 -27.25
N LEU A 173 4.04 -6.83 -26.86
CA LEU A 173 3.88 -6.39 -25.47
C LEU A 173 2.48 -6.72 -24.94
N ALA A 174 1.42 -6.41 -25.70
CA ALA A 174 0.06 -6.73 -25.32
C ALA A 174 -0.15 -8.24 -25.16
N GLY A 175 0.39 -9.05 -26.07
CA GLY A 175 0.33 -10.51 -25.99
C GLY A 175 1.02 -11.07 -24.75
N ARG A 176 2.18 -10.53 -24.37
CA ARG A 176 2.88 -10.93 -23.15
C ARG A 176 2.08 -10.56 -21.89
N LEU A 177 1.56 -9.33 -21.82
CA LEU A 177 0.76 -8.88 -20.67
C LEU A 177 -0.54 -9.71 -20.51
N PHE A 178 -1.10 -10.17 -21.61
CA PHE A 178 -2.31 -11.00 -21.60
C PHE A 178 -2.01 -12.47 -21.25
N ILE A 179 -0.98 -13.08 -21.84
CA ILE A 179 -0.73 -14.54 -21.76
C ILE A 179 0.23 -14.89 -20.61
N GLU A 180 1.32 -14.12 -20.44
CA GLU A 180 2.39 -14.47 -19.51
C GLU A 180 2.17 -13.90 -18.12
N GLU A 181 1.67 -12.67 -18.05
CA GLU A 181 1.55 -11.93 -16.78
C GLU A 181 0.12 -11.90 -16.22
N GLU A 182 -0.86 -12.38 -16.98
CA GLU A 182 -2.29 -12.37 -16.61
C GLU A 182 -2.77 -10.98 -16.13
N ILE A 183 -2.18 -9.92 -16.68
CA ILE A 183 -2.48 -8.52 -16.28
C ILE A 183 -3.70 -7.99 -17.02
N LEU A 184 -3.95 -8.47 -18.23
CA LEU A 184 -5.08 -8.09 -19.07
C LEU A 184 -6.07 -9.27 -19.17
N ASP A 185 -7.34 -9.01 -18.87
CA ASP A 185 -8.47 -9.93 -19.06
C ASP A 185 -9.10 -9.80 -20.46
#